data_6cee84886ce70b4f3dcda3385697dfc6
#
_entry.id   6cee84886ce70b4f3dcda3385697dfc6
#
_cell.length_a   1.000
_cell.length_b   1.000
_cell.length_c   1.000
_cell.angle_alpha   90.00
_cell.angle_beta   90.00
_cell.angle_gamma   90.00
#
_symmetry.space_group_name_H-M   'P 1'
#
loop_
_entity.id
_entity.type
_entity.pdbx_description
1 polymer ?
#
loop_
_entity_poly.entity_id
_entity_poly.type
_entity_poly.pdbx_seq_one_letter_code
_entity_poly.pdbx_strand_id
1 'polypeptide(L)'
;MSATQSNNLPLWVQDRDKVIAESTDVEWRNQTPPDYSRSNENLAQESNYNHLEGTLEAIVQNLVRTFEMEVSFKANPQEWLSIVNDKFRVSTNGGVEYTAADVSAQGTYNLFMADSEHYKASEETFESSGKLFYTTFPQGFPWEVVEVFSGPPNVTFKWRHWGHFNGEYKDHAPTGETIEIIGMSIAKVSDDLKIVSLEHYFDNSLFLEKLTSGGKQTNAENQQSACPFSSWFKKFQKS
;
A
#
# COMPACT_ATOMS: atom_id res chain seq x y z
N MET A 1 -22.18 -19.38 -26.46
CA MET A 1 -23.13 -18.68 -25.61
C MET A 1 -22.40 -17.48 -25.05
N SER A 2 -22.69 -16.48 -25.59
CA SER A 2 -22.92 -15.05 -25.45
C SER A 2 -21.94 -14.30 -24.54
N ALA A 3 -20.95 -13.72 -25.18
CA ALA A 3 -20.08 -12.67 -24.62
C ALA A 3 -20.84 -11.33 -24.63
N THR A 4 -21.70 -11.05 -23.66
CA THR A 4 -22.41 -9.78 -23.57
C THR A 4 -22.83 -9.48 -22.12
N GLN A 5 -21.89 -9.45 -21.16
CA GLN A 5 -22.18 -8.96 -19.81
C GLN A 5 -21.09 -8.02 -19.22
N SER A 6 -20.07 -7.60 -19.98
CA SER A 6 -19.03 -6.71 -19.46
C SER A 6 -19.44 -5.22 -19.32
N ASN A 7 -20.61 -4.81 -19.83
CA ASN A 7 -20.99 -3.39 -19.90
C ASN A 7 -21.86 -2.88 -18.73
N ASN A 8 -22.02 -3.60 -17.64
CA ASN A 8 -22.92 -3.19 -16.54
C ASN A 8 -22.32 -3.31 -15.13
N LEU A 9 -21.02 -3.48 -15.02
CA LEU A 9 -20.37 -3.48 -13.70
C LEU A 9 -20.26 -2.05 -13.17
N PRO A 10 -20.52 -1.82 -11.86
CA PRO A 10 -20.32 -0.54 -11.19
C PRO A 10 -18.91 0.01 -11.40
N LEU A 11 -18.76 1.34 -11.41
CA LEU A 11 -17.47 2.01 -11.62
C LEU A 11 -16.39 1.51 -10.65
N TRP A 12 -16.71 1.34 -9.38
CA TRP A 12 -15.78 0.96 -8.32
C TRP A 12 -15.23 -0.48 -8.40
N VAL A 13 -15.75 -1.32 -9.30
CA VAL A 13 -15.19 -2.63 -9.62
C VAL A 13 -14.58 -2.70 -11.03
N GLN A 14 -14.39 -1.56 -11.66
CA GLN A 14 -13.67 -1.42 -12.92
C GLN A 14 -12.19 -1.08 -12.65
N ASP A 15 -11.41 -0.94 -13.73
CA ASP A 15 -10.01 -0.57 -13.62
C ASP A 15 -9.82 0.73 -12.82
N ARG A 16 -8.83 0.75 -11.92
CA ARG A 16 -8.55 1.86 -11.01
C ARG A 16 -8.26 3.17 -11.73
N ASP A 17 -7.54 3.13 -12.85
CA ASP A 17 -7.20 4.34 -13.59
C ASP A 17 -8.45 4.97 -14.22
N LYS A 18 -9.43 4.14 -14.59
CA LYS A 18 -10.75 4.63 -15.03
C LYS A 18 -11.52 5.29 -13.88
N VAL A 19 -11.50 4.68 -12.69
CA VAL A 19 -12.12 5.28 -11.49
C VAL A 19 -11.52 6.64 -11.18
N ILE A 20 -10.19 6.76 -11.26
CA ILE A 20 -9.47 8.03 -11.06
C ILE A 20 -9.89 9.06 -12.11
N ALA A 21 -9.92 8.69 -13.37
CA ALA A 21 -10.29 9.59 -14.47
C ALA A 21 -11.74 10.11 -14.36
N GLU A 22 -12.66 9.31 -13.84
CA GLU A 22 -14.06 9.69 -13.63
C GLU A 22 -14.31 10.41 -12.28
N SER A 23 -13.30 10.50 -11.39
CA SER A 23 -13.37 11.20 -10.10
C SER A 23 -13.03 12.69 -10.25
N THR A 24 -13.90 13.46 -10.94
CA THR A 24 -13.63 14.86 -11.32
C THR A 24 -13.90 15.88 -10.19
N ASP A 25 -14.83 15.59 -9.29
CA ASP A 25 -15.31 16.52 -8.26
C ASP A 25 -14.95 16.05 -6.83
N VAL A 26 -13.76 15.43 -6.67
CA VAL A 26 -13.29 14.91 -5.40
C VAL A 26 -12.13 15.74 -4.85
N GLU A 27 -12.03 15.80 -3.52
CA GLU A 27 -10.90 16.41 -2.84
C GLU A 27 -9.74 15.41 -2.71
N TRP A 28 -8.70 15.60 -3.53
CA TRP A 28 -7.48 14.80 -3.45
C TRP A 28 -6.54 15.34 -2.36
N ARG A 29 -6.04 14.46 -1.47
CA ARG A 29 -5.12 14.84 -0.36
C ARG A 29 -3.88 15.59 -0.86
N ASN A 30 -3.35 15.22 -2.01
CA ASN A 30 -2.18 15.84 -2.60
C ASN A 30 -2.53 16.90 -3.66
N GLN A 31 -3.78 17.42 -3.67
CA GLN A 31 -4.31 18.40 -4.62
C GLN A 31 -4.36 17.91 -6.09
N THR A 32 -3.85 16.74 -6.37
CA THR A 32 -3.84 16.10 -7.68
C THR A 32 -4.26 14.63 -7.56
N PRO A 33 -4.87 14.04 -8.61
CA PRO A 33 -5.08 12.61 -8.68
C PRO A 33 -3.78 11.83 -8.49
N PRO A 34 -3.80 10.63 -7.90
CA PRO A 34 -2.63 9.78 -7.79
C PRO A 34 -2.16 9.26 -9.15
N ASP A 35 -0.85 9.12 -9.31
CA ASP A 35 -0.20 8.50 -10.46
C ASP A 35 0.28 7.09 -10.10
N TYR A 36 -0.32 6.09 -10.73
CA TYR A 36 0.02 4.68 -10.54
C TYR A 36 0.89 4.10 -11.68
N SER A 37 1.39 4.92 -12.59
CA SER A 37 2.15 4.47 -13.77
C SER A 37 3.30 3.51 -13.41
N ARG A 38 4.12 3.86 -12.42
CA ARG A 38 5.21 2.99 -11.94
C ARG A 38 4.73 1.69 -11.32
N SER A 39 3.68 1.75 -10.51
CA SER A 39 3.10 0.56 -9.89
C SER A 39 2.46 -0.36 -10.94
N ASN A 40 1.85 0.23 -11.97
CA ASN A 40 1.28 -0.52 -13.10
C ASN A 40 2.38 -1.16 -13.97
N GLU A 41 3.52 -0.49 -14.18
CA GLU A 41 4.69 -1.07 -14.86
C GLU A 41 5.24 -2.29 -14.10
N ASN A 42 5.44 -2.18 -12.78
CA ASN A 42 5.86 -3.29 -11.94
C ASN A 42 4.85 -4.44 -11.96
N LEU A 43 3.56 -4.09 -11.88
CA LEU A 43 2.50 -5.07 -11.93
C LEU A 43 2.52 -5.84 -13.27
N ALA A 44 2.69 -5.14 -14.40
CA ALA A 44 2.76 -5.77 -15.71
C ALA A 44 3.97 -6.71 -15.89
N GLN A 45 5.08 -6.42 -15.20
CA GLN A 45 6.32 -7.19 -15.30
C GLN A 45 6.38 -8.35 -14.30
N GLU A 46 5.80 -8.19 -13.11
CA GLU A 46 6.05 -9.06 -11.96
C GLU A 46 4.79 -9.76 -11.42
N SER A 47 3.61 -9.46 -12.00
CA SER A 47 2.37 -10.15 -11.64
C SER A 47 2.46 -11.62 -12.04
N ASN A 48 2.07 -12.49 -11.12
CA ASN A 48 1.95 -13.92 -11.35
C ASN A 48 0.52 -14.32 -11.75
N TYR A 49 -0.44 -13.41 -11.62
CA TYR A 49 -1.87 -13.70 -11.77
C TYR A 49 -2.54 -12.67 -12.68
N ASN A 50 -2.82 -13.07 -13.93
CA ASN A 50 -3.53 -12.25 -14.90
C ASN A 50 -4.98 -12.72 -15.00
N HIS A 51 -5.88 -12.04 -14.29
CA HIS A 51 -7.30 -12.36 -14.30
C HIS A 51 -7.98 -11.78 -15.53
N LEU A 52 -8.79 -12.59 -16.19
CA LEU A 52 -9.58 -12.15 -17.33
C LEU A 52 -10.67 -11.18 -16.88
N GLU A 53 -10.91 -10.13 -17.65
CA GLU A 53 -11.98 -9.16 -17.39
C GLU A 53 -13.33 -9.86 -17.21
N GLY A 54 -14.10 -9.45 -16.20
CA GLY A 54 -15.40 -10.01 -15.87
C GLY A 54 -15.36 -11.30 -15.03
N THR A 55 -14.19 -11.84 -14.71
CA THR A 55 -14.07 -12.93 -13.72
C THR A 55 -14.22 -12.38 -12.31
N LEU A 56 -14.57 -13.25 -11.37
CA LEU A 56 -14.74 -12.88 -9.97
C LEU A 56 -13.42 -12.34 -9.38
N GLU A 57 -12.29 -12.95 -9.74
CA GLU A 57 -10.97 -12.52 -9.32
C GLU A 57 -10.64 -11.10 -9.81
N ALA A 58 -10.95 -10.79 -11.07
CA ALA A 58 -10.76 -9.44 -11.62
C ALA A 58 -11.65 -8.41 -10.92
N ILE A 59 -12.90 -8.74 -10.64
CA ILE A 59 -13.85 -7.88 -9.93
C ILE A 59 -13.35 -7.60 -8.49
N VAL A 60 -12.93 -8.64 -7.76
CA VAL A 60 -12.38 -8.50 -6.41
C VAL A 60 -11.10 -7.66 -6.43
N GLN A 61 -10.20 -7.93 -7.36
CA GLN A 61 -8.95 -7.19 -7.51
C GLN A 61 -9.20 -5.69 -7.76
N ASN A 62 -10.10 -5.37 -8.67
CA ASN A 62 -10.45 -3.99 -8.99
C ASN A 62 -11.11 -3.28 -7.81
N LEU A 63 -12.04 -3.95 -7.10
CA LEU A 63 -12.69 -3.38 -5.92
C LEU A 63 -11.68 -3.03 -4.83
N VAL A 64 -10.74 -3.93 -4.53
CA VAL A 64 -9.73 -3.67 -3.49
C VAL A 64 -8.74 -2.59 -3.92
N ARG A 65 -8.33 -2.56 -5.18
CA ARG A 65 -7.45 -1.50 -5.71
C ARG A 65 -8.13 -0.13 -5.71
N THR A 66 -9.44 -0.10 -6.00
CA THR A 66 -10.23 1.14 -5.88
C THR A 66 -10.30 1.59 -4.43
N PHE A 67 -10.62 0.67 -3.50
CA PHE A 67 -10.64 0.96 -2.07
C PHE A 67 -9.28 1.48 -1.57
N GLU A 68 -8.18 0.80 -1.89
CA GLU A 68 -6.82 1.23 -1.53
C GLU A 68 -6.51 2.66 -2.03
N MET A 69 -6.85 2.94 -3.28
CA MET A 69 -6.68 4.27 -3.87
C MET A 69 -7.51 5.33 -3.13
N GLU A 70 -8.78 5.05 -2.86
CA GLU A 70 -9.68 5.97 -2.18
C GLU A 70 -9.22 6.30 -0.77
N VAL A 71 -8.90 5.30 0.04
CA VAL A 71 -8.45 5.50 1.43
C VAL A 71 -7.11 6.22 1.53
N SER A 72 -6.26 6.07 0.51
CA SER A 72 -4.93 6.68 0.49
C SER A 72 -4.93 8.10 -0.05
N PHE A 73 -5.83 8.43 -0.99
CA PHE A 73 -5.70 9.68 -1.74
C PHE A 73 -6.94 10.57 -1.72
N LYS A 74 -8.15 10.08 -1.40
CA LYS A 74 -9.33 10.94 -1.24
C LYS A 74 -9.44 11.42 0.21
N ALA A 75 -9.51 12.74 0.41
CA ALA A 75 -9.55 13.35 1.75
C ALA A 75 -10.86 13.09 2.48
N ASN A 76 -11.97 13.08 1.76
CA ASN A 76 -13.31 12.94 2.31
C ASN A 76 -13.85 11.50 2.14
N PRO A 77 -14.07 10.74 3.23
CA PRO A 77 -14.63 9.38 3.14
C PRO A 77 -16.01 9.30 2.48
N GLN A 78 -16.79 10.38 2.47
CA GLN A 78 -18.08 10.40 1.80
C GLN A 78 -17.97 10.30 0.26
N GLU A 79 -16.79 10.54 -0.27
CA GLU A 79 -16.47 10.41 -1.70
C GLU A 79 -15.91 9.04 -2.09
N TRP A 80 -15.77 8.11 -1.12
CA TRP A 80 -15.31 6.75 -1.39
C TRP A 80 -16.44 5.92 -1.98
N LEU A 81 -16.32 5.57 -3.26
CA LEU A 81 -17.33 4.83 -4.01
C LEU A 81 -17.38 3.35 -3.66
N SER A 82 -16.23 2.79 -3.25
CA SER A 82 -16.03 1.36 -3.02
C SER A 82 -16.66 0.82 -1.73
N ILE A 83 -17.16 1.68 -0.83
CA ILE A 83 -17.68 1.30 0.49
C ILE A 83 -19.13 1.73 0.72
N VAL A 84 -19.79 1.07 1.68
CA VAL A 84 -21.06 1.56 2.26
C VAL A 84 -20.71 2.38 3.50
N ASN A 85 -20.58 3.69 3.33
CA ASN A 85 -19.95 4.62 4.28
C ASN A 85 -20.38 4.47 5.75
N ASP A 86 -21.70 4.47 6.01
CA ASP A 86 -22.28 4.39 7.36
C ASP A 86 -22.11 3.01 8.03
N LYS A 87 -21.90 1.96 7.22
CA LYS A 87 -21.77 0.58 7.67
C LYS A 87 -20.36 0.04 7.61
N PHE A 88 -19.48 0.74 6.89
CA PHE A 88 -18.13 0.25 6.65
C PHE A 88 -17.35 0.01 7.94
N ARG A 89 -16.75 -1.19 8.02
CA ARG A 89 -15.80 -1.57 9.08
C ARG A 89 -14.62 -2.31 8.45
N VAL A 90 -13.43 -2.02 8.95
CA VAL A 90 -12.21 -2.73 8.57
C VAL A 90 -11.42 -3.13 9.82
N SER A 91 -10.83 -4.31 9.80
CA SER A 91 -9.96 -4.82 10.86
C SER A 91 -8.82 -5.63 10.30
N THR A 92 -7.83 -5.92 11.15
CA THR A 92 -6.67 -6.74 10.81
C THR A 92 -6.43 -7.76 11.92
N ASN A 93 -6.25 -9.05 11.53
CA ASN A 93 -5.90 -10.16 12.42
C ASN A 93 -6.87 -10.33 13.61
N GLY A 94 -8.17 -10.12 13.38
CA GLY A 94 -9.19 -10.21 14.43
C GLY A 94 -9.11 -9.10 15.49
N GLY A 95 -8.43 -8.00 15.17
CA GLY A 95 -8.25 -6.87 16.07
C GLY A 95 -9.43 -5.89 16.07
N VAL A 96 -9.15 -4.65 16.42
CA VAL A 96 -10.14 -3.57 16.51
C VAL A 96 -10.76 -3.28 15.14
N GLU A 97 -12.06 -3.07 15.11
CA GLU A 97 -12.77 -2.59 13.93
C GLU A 97 -12.71 -1.06 13.83
N TYR A 98 -12.37 -0.56 12.66
CA TYR A 98 -12.26 0.86 12.34
C TYR A 98 -13.33 1.28 11.34
N THR A 99 -13.81 2.51 11.48
CA THR A 99 -14.74 3.16 10.54
C THR A 99 -14.00 3.83 9.38
N ALA A 100 -14.73 4.28 8.37
CA ALA A 100 -14.18 5.10 7.29
C ALA A 100 -13.54 6.39 7.82
N ALA A 101 -14.10 6.99 8.86
CA ALA A 101 -13.55 8.19 9.50
C ALA A 101 -12.22 7.89 10.21
N ASP A 102 -12.09 6.74 10.90
CA ASP A 102 -10.83 6.33 11.53
C ASP A 102 -9.74 6.11 10.49
N VAL A 103 -10.07 5.40 9.39
CA VAL A 103 -9.13 5.17 8.29
C VAL A 103 -8.69 6.47 7.64
N SER A 104 -9.61 7.40 7.40
CA SER A 104 -9.28 8.70 6.84
C SER A 104 -8.40 9.56 7.75
N ALA A 105 -8.59 9.44 9.06
CA ALA A 105 -7.83 10.21 10.05
C ALA A 105 -6.43 9.64 10.32
N GLN A 106 -6.30 8.32 10.39
CA GLN A 106 -5.09 7.65 10.86
C GLN A 106 -4.26 6.99 9.77
N GLY A 107 -4.90 6.59 8.65
CA GLY A 107 -4.28 5.87 7.55
C GLY A 107 -4.20 4.36 7.78
N THR A 108 -4.18 3.61 6.68
CA THR A 108 -4.18 2.14 6.70
C THR A 108 -2.91 1.57 7.32
N TYR A 109 -1.75 2.18 7.10
CA TYR A 109 -0.50 1.71 7.70
C TYR A 109 -0.57 1.70 9.22
N ASN A 110 -1.04 2.80 9.84
CA ASN A 110 -1.12 2.89 11.31
C ASN A 110 -2.15 1.91 11.89
N LEU A 111 -3.28 1.73 11.21
CA LEU A 111 -4.35 0.85 11.70
C LEU A 111 -4.05 -0.64 11.49
N PHE A 112 -3.32 -0.99 10.42
CA PHE A 112 -3.07 -2.39 10.06
C PHE A 112 -1.76 -2.95 10.63
N MET A 113 -0.74 -2.10 10.84
CA MET A 113 0.56 -2.54 11.38
C MET A 113 0.57 -2.59 12.91
N ALA A 114 -0.16 -1.67 13.56
CA ALA A 114 -0.16 -1.48 15.01
C ALA A 114 1.24 -1.19 15.59
N ASP A 115 1.34 -1.02 16.91
CA ASP A 115 2.62 -0.84 17.59
C ASP A 115 3.39 -2.15 17.70
N SER A 116 4.66 -2.12 17.32
CA SER A 116 5.59 -3.25 17.41
C SER A 116 7.01 -2.76 17.73
N GLU A 117 7.97 -3.67 17.82
CA GLU A 117 9.39 -3.31 17.95
C GLU A 117 9.90 -2.50 16.76
N HIS A 118 9.42 -2.82 15.56
CA HIS A 118 9.91 -2.25 14.30
C HIS A 118 9.09 -1.06 13.78
N TYR A 119 7.88 -0.87 14.28
CA TYR A 119 6.96 0.19 13.87
C TYR A 119 6.16 0.72 15.05
N LYS A 120 6.01 2.04 15.17
CA LYS A 120 5.23 2.71 16.22
C LYS A 120 4.10 3.50 15.57
N ALA A 121 2.97 2.84 15.35
CA ALA A 121 1.78 3.46 14.77
C ALA A 121 1.29 4.66 15.60
N SER A 122 1.44 4.60 16.94
CA SER A 122 1.07 5.67 17.86
C SER A 122 1.94 6.93 17.75
N GLU A 123 3.11 6.84 17.10
CA GLU A 123 4.04 7.96 16.88
C GLU A 123 3.96 8.51 15.44
N GLU A 124 3.17 7.89 14.57
CA GLU A 124 3.04 8.27 13.16
C GLU A 124 1.70 8.95 12.88
N THR A 125 1.71 9.89 11.94
CA THR A 125 0.50 10.46 11.32
C THR A 125 0.14 9.72 10.05
N PHE A 126 -1.00 10.05 9.45
CA PHE A 126 -1.38 9.57 8.11
C PHE A 126 -0.26 9.87 7.10
N GLU A 127 0.24 11.12 7.09
CA GLU A 127 1.22 11.62 6.13
C GLU A 127 2.60 11.02 6.38
N SER A 128 3.05 10.93 7.65
CA SER A 128 4.38 10.41 7.96
C SER A 128 4.49 8.91 7.68
N SER A 129 3.46 8.12 7.99
CA SER A 129 3.42 6.71 7.67
C SER A 129 3.39 6.46 6.16
N GLY A 130 2.55 7.21 5.42
CA GLY A 130 2.52 7.16 3.96
C GLY A 130 3.89 7.47 3.36
N LYS A 131 4.51 8.59 3.77
CA LYS A 131 5.84 8.99 3.31
C LYS A 131 6.89 7.92 3.60
N LEU A 132 6.87 7.31 4.79
CA LEU A 132 7.80 6.25 5.18
C LEU A 132 7.76 5.10 4.18
N PHE A 133 6.57 4.52 3.93
CA PHE A 133 6.45 3.36 3.03
C PHE A 133 6.64 3.70 1.56
N TYR A 134 6.24 4.91 1.09
CA TYR A 134 6.54 5.37 -0.28
C TYR A 134 8.04 5.60 -0.48
N THR A 135 8.77 6.07 0.54
CA THR A 135 10.23 6.17 0.48
C THR A 135 10.88 4.80 0.42
N THR A 136 10.39 3.86 1.21
CA THR A 136 10.92 2.49 1.27
C THR A 136 10.76 1.73 -0.06
N PHE A 137 9.64 1.94 -0.75
CA PHE A 137 9.30 1.29 -2.01
C PHE A 137 9.13 2.29 -3.16
N PRO A 138 10.21 2.92 -3.64
CA PRO A 138 10.12 4.02 -4.62
C PRO A 138 9.58 3.60 -5.99
N GLN A 139 9.59 2.30 -6.33
CA GLN A 139 8.98 1.76 -7.54
C GLN A 139 7.50 1.35 -7.33
N GLY A 140 6.96 1.58 -6.14
CA GLY A 140 5.61 1.17 -5.76
C GLY A 140 5.58 -0.14 -5.00
N PHE A 141 4.40 -0.42 -4.45
CA PHE A 141 4.10 -1.62 -3.68
C PHE A 141 2.81 -2.23 -4.23
N PRO A 142 2.86 -2.92 -5.39
CA PRO A 142 1.70 -3.46 -6.08
C PRO A 142 1.01 -4.58 -5.28
N TRP A 143 -0.28 -4.72 -5.55
CA TRP A 143 -1.17 -5.69 -4.93
C TRP A 143 -1.94 -6.48 -5.99
N GLU A 144 -2.07 -7.79 -5.79
CA GLU A 144 -2.82 -8.67 -6.69
C GLU A 144 -3.62 -9.72 -5.93
N VAL A 145 -4.78 -10.13 -6.49
CA VAL A 145 -5.52 -11.31 -6.04
C VAL A 145 -4.84 -12.56 -6.56
N VAL A 146 -4.61 -13.52 -5.67
CA VAL A 146 -4.07 -14.84 -6.02
C VAL A 146 -5.20 -15.81 -6.35
N GLU A 147 -6.24 -15.86 -5.50
CA GLU A 147 -7.35 -16.80 -5.60
C GLU A 147 -8.57 -16.29 -4.83
N VAL A 148 -9.78 -16.51 -5.35
CA VAL A 148 -11.04 -16.20 -4.68
C VAL A 148 -11.74 -17.50 -4.32
N PHE A 149 -12.04 -17.70 -3.03
CA PHE A 149 -12.62 -18.93 -2.49
C PHE A 149 -14.15 -18.88 -2.41
N SER A 150 -14.72 -17.68 -2.31
CA SER A 150 -16.18 -17.50 -2.26
C SER A 150 -16.58 -16.15 -2.89
N GLY A 151 -17.78 -16.12 -3.50
CA GLY A 151 -18.37 -14.91 -4.08
C GLY A 151 -19.32 -14.17 -3.14
N PRO A 152 -19.90 -13.05 -3.60
CA PRO A 152 -20.85 -12.26 -2.83
C PRO A 152 -21.97 -13.09 -2.20
N PRO A 153 -22.52 -12.66 -1.05
CA PRO A 153 -22.16 -11.44 -0.31
C PRO A 153 -20.94 -11.56 0.60
N ASN A 154 -20.39 -12.76 0.83
CA ASN A 154 -19.22 -12.99 1.68
C ASN A 154 -18.07 -13.50 0.82
N VAL A 155 -17.18 -12.60 0.48
CA VAL A 155 -16.06 -12.84 -0.44
C VAL A 155 -14.81 -13.15 0.38
N THR A 156 -14.23 -14.32 0.18
CA THR A 156 -12.96 -14.72 0.79
C THR A 156 -11.93 -14.89 -0.29
N PHE A 157 -10.77 -14.24 -0.12
CA PHE A 157 -9.73 -14.25 -1.15
C PHE A 157 -8.33 -14.20 -0.55
N LYS A 158 -7.39 -14.81 -1.27
CA LYS A 158 -5.96 -14.74 -1.02
C LYS A 158 -5.35 -13.68 -1.91
N TRP A 159 -4.40 -12.94 -1.37
CA TRP A 159 -3.71 -11.86 -2.08
C TRP A 159 -2.21 -11.87 -1.83
N ARG A 160 -1.49 -11.21 -2.72
CA ARG A 160 -0.07 -10.92 -2.67
C ARG A 160 0.17 -9.43 -2.76
N HIS A 161 1.07 -8.92 -1.94
CA HIS A 161 1.53 -7.54 -1.92
C HIS A 161 3.04 -7.54 -1.91
N TRP A 162 3.71 -6.82 -2.81
CA TRP A 162 5.17 -6.89 -2.91
C TRP A 162 5.79 -5.59 -3.37
N GLY A 163 7.11 -5.43 -3.14
CA GLY A 163 7.89 -4.32 -3.62
C GLY A 163 9.38 -4.53 -3.40
N HIS A 164 10.18 -3.75 -4.12
CA HIS A 164 11.64 -3.78 -3.98
C HIS A 164 12.05 -2.81 -2.87
N PHE A 165 12.73 -3.30 -1.85
CA PHE A 165 13.26 -2.48 -0.75
C PHE A 165 14.48 -1.70 -1.22
N ASN A 166 14.24 -0.65 -2.03
CA ASN A 166 15.27 0.18 -2.67
C ASN A 166 15.41 1.58 -2.06
N GLY A 167 14.54 1.95 -1.12
CA GLY A 167 14.64 3.19 -0.35
C GLY A 167 14.84 2.92 1.14
N GLU A 168 15.15 3.93 1.90
CA GLU A 168 15.38 3.80 3.35
C GLU A 168 14.09 3.48 4.11
N TYR A 169 14.18 2.62 5.13
CA TYR A 169 13.15 2.42 6.13
C TYR A 169 13.64 2.93 7.48
N LYS A 170 13.16 4.10 7.92
CA LYS A 170 13.66 4.80 9.12
C LYS A 170 15.19 4.99 9.02
N ASP A 171 15.94 4.38 9.96
CA ASP A 171 17.41 4.38 10.00
C ASP A 171 18.05 3.11 9.39
N HIS A 172 17.25 2.31 8.67
CA HIS A 172 17.72 1.08 8.03
C HIS A 172 18.01 1.26 6.55
N ALA A 173 19.16 0.74 6.11
CA ALA A 173 19.57 0.78 4.71
C ALA A 173 18.69 -0.15 3.85
N PRO A 174 18.42 0.23 2.59
CA PRO A 174 17.75 -0.64 1.63
C PRO A 174 18.61 -1.87 1.34
N THR A 175 17.97 -3.04 1.22
CA THR A 175 18.66 -4.29 0.87
C THR A 175 18.62 -4.61 -0.61
N GLY A 176 17.74 -3.96 -1.37
CA GLY A 176 17.48 -4.28 -2.78
C GLY A 176 16.64 -5.53 -2.99
N GLU A 177 16.27 -6.22 -1.91
CA GLU A 177 15.47 -7.44 -1.99
C GLU A 177 14.00 -7.16 -2.30
N THR A 178 13.33 -8.10 -2.96
CA THR A 178 11.87 -8.09 -3.05
C THR A 178 11.27 -8.54 -1.73
N ILE A 179 10.51 -7.65 -1.10
CA ILE A 179 9.73 -7.98 0.09
C ILE A 179 8.32 -8.32 -0.37
N GLU A 180 7.84 -9.47 0.06
CA GLU A 180 6.53 -10.00 -0.30
C GLU A 180 5.72 -10.32 0.96
N ILE A 181 4.43 -9.97 0.92
CA ILE A 181 3.43 -10.33 1.91
C ILE A 181 2.37 -11.16 1.21
N ILE A 182 2.03 -12.31 1.78
CA ILE A 182 0.87 -13.10 1.41
C ILE A 182 -0.15 -12.99 2.53
N GLY A 183 -1.38 -12.69 2.17
CA GLY A 183 -2.45 -12.60 3.14
C GLY A 183 -3.77 -13.16 2.60
N MET A 184 -4.74 -13.19 3.50
CA MET A 184 -6.12 -13.51 3.17
C MET A 184 -7.03 -12.40 3.67
N SER A 185 -8.17 -12.25 2.99
CA SER A 185 -9.19 -11.31 3.45
C SER A 185 -10.57 -11.92 3.34
N ILE A 186 -11.43 -11.48 4.25
CA ILE A 186 -12.85 -11.77 4.25
C ILE A 186 -13.58 -10.44 4.11
N ALA A 187 -14.32 -10.27 3.02
CA ALA A 187 -15.11 -9.09 2.76
C ALA A 187 -16.59 -9.42 2.73
N LYS A 188 -17.42 -8.60 3.38
CA LYS A 188 -18.85 -8.57 3.14
C LYS A 188 -19.16 -7.44 2.21
N VAL A 189 -19.87 -7.73 1.11
CA VAL A 189 -20.26 -6.73 0.13
C VAL A 189 -21.78 -6.60 0.04
N SER A 190 -22.23 -5.41 -0.36
CA SER A 190 -23.65 -5.11 -0.66
C SER A 190 -24.05 -5.65 -2.04
N ASP A 191 -25.33 -5.58 -2.36
CA ASP A 191 -25.86 -6.04 -3.66
C ASP A 191 -25.27 -5.26 -4.85
N ASP A 192 -24.83 -4.02 -4.64
CA ASP A 192 -24.14 -3.20 -5.61
C ASP A 192 -22.59 -3.31 -5.53
N LEU A 193 -22.08 -4.35 -4.87
CA LEU A 193 -20.66 -4.68 -4.75
C LEU A 193 -19.81 -3.66 -4.00
N LYS A 194 -20.39 -2.90 -3.07
CA LYS A 194 -19.62 -2.03 -2.15
C LYS A 194 -19.23 -2.79 -0.89
N ILE A 195 -18.07 -2.49 -0.36
CA ILE A 195 -17.56 -3.10 0.87
C ILE A 195 -18.36 -2.61 2.07
N VAL A 196 -18.97 -3.54 2.79
CA VAL A 196 -19.62 -3.31 4.09
C VAL A 196 -18.67 -3.59 5.23
N SER A 197 -17.90 -4.69 5.14
CA SER A 197 -16.79 -4.96 6.07
C SER A 197 -15.65 -5.65 5.34
N LEU A 198 -14.45 -5.45 5.84
CA LEU A 198 -13.22 -6.04 5.29
C LEU A 198 -12.30 -6.41 6.45
N GLU A 199 -11.94 -7.67 6.54
CA GLU A 199 -11.03 -8.19 7.54
C GLU A 199 -9.80 -8.78 6.85
N HIS A 200 -8.61 -8.27 7.17
CA HIS A 200 -7.34 -8.71 6.63
C HIS A 200 -6.61 -9.62 7.62
N TYR A 201 -6.03 -10.69 7.10
CA TYR A 201 -5.16 -11.60 7.85
C TYR A 201 -3.81 -11.71 7.15
N PHE A 202 -2.76 -11.25 7.79
CA PHE A 202 -1.38 -11.35 7.30
C PHE A 202 -0.38 -11.19 8.43
N ASP A 203 0.85 -11.66 8.21
CA ASP A 203 1.94 -11.51 9.18
C ASP A 203 2.65 -10.16 8.98
N ASN A 204 2.21 -9.15 9.73
CA ASN A 204 2.81 -7.83 9.72
C ASN A 204 4.17 -7.78 10.42
N SER A 205 4.44 -8.67 11.39
CA SER A 205 5.72 -8.74 12.09
C SER A 205 6.83 -9.17 11.14
N LEU A 206 6.61 -10.25 10.37
CA LEU A 206 7.57 -10.73 9.38
C LEU A 206 7.87 -9.67 8.30
N PHE A 207 6.87 -8.91 7.87
CA PHE A 207 7.05 -7.80 6.93
C PHE A 207 7.97 -6.73 7.49
N LEU A 208 7.71 -6.28 8.72
CA LEU A 208 8.49 -5.24 9.38
C LEU A 208 9.92 -5.69 9.73
N GLU A 209 10.11 -6.95 10.11
CA GLU A 209 11.44 -7.54 10.33
C GLU A 209 12.31 -7.47 9.08
N LYS A 210 11.75 -7.77 7.91
CA LYS A 210 12.47 -7.67 6.63
C LYS A 210 12.92 -6.23 6.34
N LEU A 211 12.12 -5.22 6.70
CA LEU A 211 12.47 -3.81 6.52
C LEU A 211 13.59 -3.33 7.45
N THR A 212 13.85 -4.04 8.53
CA THR A 212 14.93 -3.73 9.47
C THR A 212 16.19 -4.60 9.27
N SER A 213 16.17 -5.53 8.31
CA SER A 213 17.28 -6.47 8.06
C SER A 213 18.53 -5.81 7.46
N GLY A 214 18.42 -4.65 6.81
CA GLY A 214 19.52 -3.92 6.16
C GLY A 214 20.54 -3.29 7.12
N GLY A 215 20.32 -3.44 8.44
CA GLY A 215 21.18 -2.83 9.45
C GLY A 215 20.99 -1.31 9.54
N LYS A 216 21.38 -0.75 10.70
CA LYS A 216 21.26 0.70 10.93
C LYS A 216 22.34 1.44 10.19
N GLN A 217 21.97 2.50 9.47
CA GLN A 217 22.90 3.49 8.95
C GLN A 217 23.45 4.28 10.15
N THR A 218 24.72 4.09 10.46
CA THR A 218 25.41 5.01 11.35
C THR A 218 25.57 6.32 10.63
N ASN A 219 24.95 7.40 11.13
CA ASN A 219 25.21 8.76 10.64
C ASN A 219 26.70 9.03 10.68
N ALA A 220 27.37 8.89 9.55
CA ALA A 220 28.76 9.24 9.36
C ALA A 220 28.91 10.77 9.18
N GLU A 221 28.21 11.55 9.98
CA GLU A 221 28.46 12.97 10.19
C GLU A 221 29.22 13.16 11.50
N ASN A 222 30.48 12.74 11.56
CA ASN A 222 31.57 13.29 12.35
C ASN A 222 32.82 12.37 12.37
N GLN A 223 33.14 11.79 11.24
CA GLN A 223 34.53 11.40 11.01
C GLN A 223 35.03 12.16 9.77
N GLN A 224 35.46 13.39 9.99
CA GLN A 224 36.56 13.93 9.19
C GLN A 224 37.72 12.95 9.41
N SER A 225 37.78 11.94 8.55
CA SER A 225 38.98 11.14 8.39
C SER A 225 40.08 12.10 8.04
N ALA A 226 40.95 12.37 8.99
CA ALA A 226 42.23 13.03 8.73
C ALA A 226 42.89 12.24 7.61
N CYS A 227 42.85 12.80 6.42
CA CYS A 227 43.52 12.26 5.25
C CYS A 227 45.00 12.17 5.60
N PRO A 228 45.68 11.02 5.57
CA PRO A 228 47.10 10.90 5.93
C PRO A 228 48.03 11.71 5.02
N PHE A 229 47.52 12.31 3.95
CA PHE A 229 48.26 13.11 2.98
C PHE A 229 48.41 14.61 3.33
N SER A 230 47.70 15.11 4.35
CA SER A 230 47.81 16.55 4.70
C SER A 230 49.10 16.91 5.47
N SER A 231 49.86 15.93 5.97
CA SER A 231 51.14 16.17 6.65
C SER A 231 52.34 16.31 5.69
N TRP A 232 52.17 15.92 4.43
CA TRP A 232 53.27 15.95 3.45
C TRP A 232 53.44 17.34 2.78
N PHE A 233 52.39 18.13 2.68
CA PHE A 233 52.45 19.48 2.05
C PHE A 233 52.95 20.59 2.97
N LYS A 234 53.05 20.38 4.28
CA LYS A 234 53.60 21.39 5.23
C LYS A 234 55.12 21.43 5.30
N LYS A 235 55.84 20.53 4.62
CA LYS A 235 57.32 20.45 4.65
C LYS A 235 58.01 21.19 3.53
N PHE A 236 57.31 21.79 2.56
CA PHE A 236 57.87 22.47 1.40
C PHE A 236 57.62 23.98 1.35
N GLN A 237 57.15 24.60 2.44
CA GLN A 237 56.97 26.05 2.52
C GLN A 237 57.89 26.74 3.53
N LYS A 238 59.07 26.14 3.84
CA LYS A 238 60.15 26.80 4.55
C LYS A 238 61.48 26.40 3.91
N SER A 239 61.80 27.10 2.84
CA SER A 239 63.17 27.35 2.33
C SER A 239 63.09 28.55 1.44
#